data_7038135603b3e607f8918bfab133770e
#
_entry.id   7038135603b3e607f8918bfab133770e
#
_cell.length_a   1.000
_cell.length_b   1.000
_cell.length_c   1.000
_cell.angle_alpha   90.00
_cell.angle_beta   90.00
_cell.angle_gamma   90.00
#
_symmetry.space_group_name_H-M   'P 1'
#
loop_
_entity.id
_entity.type
_entity.pdbx_description
1 polymer ?
#
loop_
_entity_poly.entity_id
_entity_poly.type
_entity_poly.pdbx_seq_one_letter_code
_entity_poly.pdbx_strand_id
1 'polypeptide(L)'
;LLLKQEQVTMNPIESILSRYPLMVLDCALGTEIAKRGFDTNDSLWSAKALYERPELIREIFEEYYDQGADLVATASYQATIPGFEAKGFSHDESADLIRKSVVIAREARDASWSRHSGENRPKPIVADSVGPYGAYLANGSEYTGDYSLTRKELADFHAERLALLLEERPEIVAIETIPLLREAQAVLDVLKDTPEASAWVAFSCKNGKETCGGDSVYEAAKALDSNPQLAAIGINCTAPQYVASLIQEVRRGTSKPIICYPNTGESYNPATKTWFGSPLPFRAYVRTWYEAGARVIGGCCRATPADTHDIAEFRAELIREGVPPAL
;
A
#
# COMPACT_ATOMS: atom_id res chain seq x y z
N LEU A 1 8.74 -28.35 33.83
CA LEU A 1 8.45 -28.04 32.41
C LEU A 1 7.54 -26.81 32.39
N LEU A 2 8.15 -25.62 32.31
CA LEU A 2 7.45 -24.37 32.08
C LEU A 2 7.20 -24.31 30.55
N LEU A 3 5.96 -24.49 30.16
CA LEU A 3 5.49 -24.13 28.82
C LEU A 3 5.71 -22.63 28.65
N LYS A 4 6.68 -22.25 27.81
CA LYS A 4 6.73 -20.88 27.26
C LYS A 4 5.43 -20.71 26.49
N GLN A 5 4.50 -19.93 27.03
CA GLN A 5 3.44 -19.36 26.21
C GLN A 5 4.15 -18.51 25.14
N GLU A 6 4.13 -18.97 23.90
CA GLU A 6 4.45 -18.11 22.76
C GLU A 6 3.45 -16.95 22.85
N GLN A 7 3.93 -15.78 23.22
CA GLN A 7 3.17 -14.56 23.03
C GLN A 7 2.99 -14.41 21.54
N VAL A 8 1.79 -14.69 21.06
CA VAL A 8 1.36 -14.32 19.71
C VAL A 8 1.46 -12.79 19.65
N THR A 9 2.54 -12.30 19.09
CA THR A 9 2.71 -10.85 18.88
C THR A 9 1.71 -10.44 17.82
N MET A 10 0.77 -9.54 18.19
CA MET A 10 -0.19 -8.96 17.25
C MET A 10 0.56 -8.27 16.11
N ASN A 11 0.12 -8.47 14.88
CA ASN A 11 0.66 -7.73 13.76
C ASN A 11 0.33 -6.21 13.87
N PRO A 12 1.04 -5.32 13.14
CA PRO A 12 0.89 -3.88 13.28
C PRO A 12 -0.54 -3.36 13.02
N ILE A 13 -1.27 -3.94 12.06
CA ILE A 13 -2.66 -3.55 11.75
C ILE A 13 -3.57 -3.94 12.93
N GLU A 14 -3.49 -5.16 13.41
CA GLU A 14 -4.28 -5.60 14.58
C GLU A 14 -3.97 -4.76 15.82
N SER A 15 -2.70 -4.42 16.03
CA SER A 15 -2.29 -3.56 17.16
C SER A 15 -2.95 -2.18 17.12
N ILE A 16 -3.15 -1.60 15.94
CA ILE A 16 -3.85 -0.31 15.78
C ILE A 16 -5.37 -0.52 15.91
N LEU A 17 -5.94 -1.50 15.21
CA LEU A 17 -7.39 -1.75 15.16
C LEU A 17 -7.95 -2.25 16.50
N SER A 18 -7.13 -2.83 17.39
CA SER A 18 -7.54 -3.16 18.76
C SER A 18 -7.76 -1.95 19.66
N ARG A 19 -7.37 -0.75 19.21
CA ARG A 19 -7.49 0.50 19.97
C ARG A 19 -8.29 1.57 19.24
N TYR A 20 -8.43 1.46 17.93
CA TYR A 20 -9.08 2.46 17.08
C TYR A 20 -10.09 1.80 16.14
N PRO A 21 -11.21 2.49 15.81
CA PRO A 21 -12.23 1.96 14.91
C PRO A 21 -11.79 1.90 13.45
N LEU A 22 -10.74 2.64 13.09
CA LEU A 22 -10.23 2.79 11.73
C LEU A 22 -8.74 3.10 11.76
N MET A 23 -7.97 2.50 10.87
CA MET A 23 -6.57 2.85 10.55
C MET A 23 -6.55 3.70 9.29
N VAL A 24 -5.77 4.78 9.30
CA VAL A 24 -5.64 5.76 8.22
C VAL A 24 -4.33 5.53 7.48
N LEU A 25 -4.42 5.25 6.16
CA LEU A 25 -3.25 5.21 5.30
C LEU A 25 -2.98 6.60 4.69
N ASP A 26 -1.78 6.72 4.13
CA ASP A 26 -1.45 7.80 3.21
C ASP A 26 -2.25 7.72 1.89
N CYS A 27 -1.92 8.63 0.99
CA CYS A 27 -2.43 8.68 -0.35
C CYS A 27 -1.28 8.68 -1.39
N ALA A 28 -1.53 9.20 -2.59
CA ALA A 28 -0.64 9.01 -3.73
C ALA A 28 0.67 9.81 -3.66
N LEU A 29 1.77 9.19 -3.28
CA LEU A 29 3.11 9.79 -3.35
C LEU A 29 3.43 10.34 -4.76
N GLY A 30 3.22 9.55 -5.81
CA GLY A 30 3.52 9.96 -7.19
C GLY A 30 2.71 11.17 -7.65
N THR A 31 1.46 11.32 -7.20
CA THR A 31 0.63 12.50 -7.47
C THR A 31 1.25 13.75 -6.84
N GLU A 32 1.67 13.68 -5.59
CA GLU A 32 2.26 14.82 -4.88
C GLU A 32 3.64 15.20 -5.43
N ILE A 33 4.47 14.22 -5.80
CA ILE A 33 5.73 14.44 -6.49
C ILE A 33 5.51 15.23 -7.79
N ALA A 34 4.56 14.79 -8.63
CA ALA A 34 4.23 15.46 -9.89
C ALA A 34 3.66 16.87 -9.68
N LYS A 35 2.76 17.08 -8.71
CA LYS A 35 2.20 18.40 -8.36
C LYS A 35 3.27 19.40 -7.93
N ARG A 36 4.36 18.93 -7.31
CA ARG A 36 5.49 19.74 -6.88
C ARG A 36 6.53 19.96 -7.98
N GLY A 37 6.16 19.65 -9.25
CA GLY A 37 6.94 19.96 -10.44
C GLY A 37 8.04 18.97 -10.78
N PHE A 38 8.07 17.80 -10.14
CA PHE A 38 9.01 16.73 -10.50
C PHE A 38 8.46 15.89 -11.66
N ASP A 39 9.28 15.65 -12.68
CA ASP A 39 8.89 14.84 -13.84
C ASP A 39 8.89 13.35 -13.51
N THR A 40 7.70 12.78 -13.37
CA THR A 40 7.46 11.36 -13.14
C THR A 40 7.27 10.55 -14.45
N ASN A 41 7.47 11.16 -15.63
CA ASN A 41 7.39 10.47 -16.91
C ASN A 41 8.64 9.63 -17.18
N ASP A 42 8.85 8.61 -16.37
CA ASP A 42 10.01 7.73 -16.36
C ASP A 42 9.56 6.27 -16.13
N SER A 43 10.40 5.30 -16.49
CA SER A 43 10.14 3.88 -16.21
C SER A 43 10.19 3.57 -14.71
N LEU A 44 10.93 4.35 -13.93
CA LEU A 44 11.00 4.24 -12.47
C LEU A 44 9.91 5.06 -11.76
N TRP A 45 9.16 5.90 -12.48
CA TRP A 45 8.09 6.74 -11.94
C TRP A 45 8.53 7.48 -10.66
N SER A 46 7.85 7.26 -9.52
CA SER A 46 8.20 7.90 -8.24
C SER A 46 9.56 7.46 -7.67
N ALA A 47 10.04 6.25 -7.99
CA ALA A 47 11.33 5.77 -7.53
C ALA A 47 12.52 6.57 -8.12
N LYS A 48 12.32 7.28 -9.23
CA LYS A 48 13.30 8.24 -9.76
C LYS A 48 13.65 9.32 -8.74
N ALA A 49 12.71 9.75 -7.91
CA ALA A 49 12.96 10.76 -6.89
C ALA A 49 13.90 10.29 -5.76
N LEU A 50 14.11 8.97 -5.58
CA LEU A 50 15.05 8.44 -4.59
C LEU A 50 16.49 8.91 -4.80
N TYR A 51 16.89 9.14 -6.05
CA TYR A 51 18.23 9.62 -6.37
C TYR A 51 18.28 11.08 -6.82
N GLU A 52 17.22 11.62 -7.43
CA GLU A 52 17.20 13.02 -7.87
C GLU A 52 16.74 14.01 -6.79
N ARG A 53 15.70 13.65 -6.00
CA ARG A 53 15.04 14.53 -5.05
C ARG A 53 14.54 13.79 -3.79
N PRO A 54 15.41 13.09 -3.05
CA PRO A 54 15.01 12.33 -1.86
C PRO A 54 14.36 13.20 -0.76
N GLU A 55 14.78 14.46 -0.65
CA GLU A 55 14.18 15.43 0.27
C GLU A 55 12.69 15.69 -0.04
N LEU A 56 12.30 15.68 -1.31
CA LEU A 56 10.91 15.85 -1.73
C LEU A 56 10.03 14.70 -1.25
N ILE A 57 10.54 13.46 -1.31
CA ILE A 57 9.83 12.29 -0.80
C ILE A 57 9.61 12.44 0.71
N ARG A 58 10.65 12.83 1.45
CA ARG A 58 10.59 13.02 2.90
C ARG A 58 9.55 14.08 3.28
N GLU A 59 9.57 15.24 2.62
CA GLU A 59 8.61 16.32 2.85
C GLU A 59 7.15 15.87 2.63
N ILE A 60 6.89 15.08 1.58
CA ILE A 60 5.56 14.55 1.28
C ILE A 60 5.12 13.56 2.36
N PHE A 61 6.01 12.66 2.80
CA PHE A 61 5.70 11.70 3.86
C PHE A 61 5.45 12.40 5.20
N GLU A 62 6.24 13.43 5.56
CA GLU A 62 5.97 14.25 6.75
C GLU A 62 4.58 14.89 6.67
N GLU A 63 4.20 15.44 5.50
CA GLU A 63 2.88 16.04 5.31
C GLU A 63 1.76 15.00 5.48
N TYR A 64 1.89 13.78 4.91
CA TYR A 64 0.89 12.72 5.12
C TYR A 64 0.73 12.37 6.60
N TYR A 65 1.83 12.19 7.33
CA TYR A 65 1.78 11.94 8.77
C TYR A 65 1.18 13.12 9.54
N ASP A 66 1.51 14.35 9.20
CA ASP A 66 0.94 15.55 9.82
C ASP A 66 -0.57 15.69 9.54
N GLN A 67 -1.05 15.20 8.40
CA GLN A 67 -2.48 15.13 8.07
C GLN A 67 -3.21 13.94 8.72
N GLY A 68 -2.53 13.11 9.49
CA GLY A 68 -3.16 12.08 10.30
C GLY A 68 -3.02 10.66 9.78
N ALA A 69 -2.16 10.41 8.78
CA ALA A 69 -1.81 9.06 8.37
C ALA A 69 -1.17 8.28 9.54
N ASP A 70 -1.61 7.04 9.74
CA ASP A 70 -1.01 6.09 10.66
C ASP A 70 0.10 5.28 10.00
N LEU A 71 0.19 5.37 8.67
CA LEU A 71 1.14 4.65 7.86
C LEU A 71 1.42 5.40 6.56
N VAL A 72 2.68 5.38 6.09
CA VAL A 72 3.03 5.68 4.70
C VAL A 72 3.65 4.45 4.05
N ALA A 73 3.38 4.29 2.75
CA ALA A 73 4.04 3.30 1.90
C ALA A 73 5.31 3.92 1.28
N THR A 74 6.44 3.19 1.37
CA THR A 74 7.74 3.67 0.88
C THR A 74 7.75 3.95 -0.62
N ALA A 75 8.71 4.76 -1.09
CA ALA A 75 8.89 5.07 -2.52
C ALA A 75 9.49 3.89 -3.33
N SER A 76 9.24 2.65 -2.91
CA SER A 76 9.81 1.43 -3.49
C SER A 76 8.88 0.69 -4.46
N TYR A 77 7.70 1.20 -4.74
CA TYR A 77 6.71 0.54 -5.61
C TYR A 77 7.30 0.02 -6.94
N GLN A 78 8.06 0.84 -7.65
CA GLN A 78 8.78 0.46 -8.88
C GLN A 78 10.31 0.36 -8.70
N ALA A 79 10.82 0.48 -7.48
CA ALA A 79 12.24 0.35 -7.20
C ALA A 79 12.67 -1.12 -7.29
N THR A 80 13.44 -1.44 -8.30
CA THR A 80 13.98 -2.80 -8.54
C THR A 80 15.44 -2.70 -8.99
N ILE A 81 16.25 -3.71 -8.68
CA ILE A 81 17.64 -3.76 -9.16
C ILE A 81 17.70 -3.58 -10.68
N PRO A 82 17.01 -4.41 -11.50
CA PRO A 82 17.11 -4.26 -12.96
C PRO A 82 16.55 -2.91 -13.45
N GLY A 83 15.61 -2.30 -12.74
CA GLY A 83 15.09 -0.98 -13.09
C GLY A 83 16.12 0.14 -12.92
N PHE A 84 16.88 0.13 -11.82
CA PHE A 84 17.97 1.08 -11.60
C PHE A 84 19.20 0.79 -12.47
N GLU A 85 19.57 -0.47 -12.66
CA GLU A 85 20.66 -0.87 -13.57
C GLU A 85 20.40 -0.39 -15.01
N ALA A 86 19.16 -0.44 -15.49
CA ALA A 86 18.77 0.11 -16.78
C ALA A 86 18.94 1.64 -16.87
N LYS A 87 19.09 2.34 -15.73
CA LYS A 87 19.44 3.77 -15.65
C LYS A 87 20.94 4.02 -15.48
N GLY A 88 21.77 2.97 -15.45
CA GLY A 88 23.21 3.05 -15.36
C GLY A 88 23.79 2.97 -13.95
N PHE A 89 22.99 2.69 -12.94
CA PHE A 89 23.48 2.40 -11.59
C PHE A 89 24.11 1.01 -11.54
N SER A 90 25.12 0.85 -10.69
CA SER A 90 25.64 -0.48 -10.34
C SER A 90 24.60 -1.25 -9.48
N HIS A 91 24.83 -2.55 -9.32
CA HIS A 91 24.02 -3.39 -8.45
C HIS A 91 23.98 -2.84 -7.01
N ASP A 92 25.15 -2.52 -6.43
CA ASP A 92 25.26 -2.01 -5.07
C ASP A 92 24.54 -0.66 -4.89
N GLU A 93 24.73 0.27 -5.84
CA GLU A 93 24.01 1.55 -5.84
C GLU A 93 22.49 1.36 -5.94
N SER A 94 22.04 0.41 -6.75
CA SER A 94 20.63 0.06 -6.88
C SER A 94 20.06 -0.49 -5.56
N ALA A 95 20.82 -1.37 -4.90
CA ALA A 95 20.47 -1.91 -3.59
C ALA A 95 20.36 -0.81 -2.52
N ASP A 96 21.31 0.12 -2.50
CA ASP A 96 21.31 1.25 -1.56
C ASP A 96 20.12 2.20 -1.79
N LEU A 97 19.70 2.42 -3.04
CA LEU A 97 18.51 3.20 -3.36
C LEU A 97 17.22 2.52 -2.86
N ILE A 98 17.14 1.19 -2.95
CA ILE A 98 16.00 0.43 -2.41
C ILE A 98 15.93 0.58 -0.88
N ARG A 99 17.03 0.35 -0.16
CA ARG A 99 17.11 0.54 1.30
C ARG A 99 16.78 1.98 1.70
N LYS A 100 17.30 2.96 0.97
CA LYS A 100 17.08 4.39 1.20
C LYS A 100 15.59 4.74 1.22
N SER A 101 14.74 4.06 0.45
CA SER A 101 13.30 4.32 0.44
C SER A 101 12.66 4.13 1.83
N VAL A 102 13.11 3.11 2.58
CA VAL A 102 12.64 2.83 3.94
C VAL A 102 13.19 3.85 4.94
N VAL A 103 14.48 4.17 4.82
CA VAL A 103 15.14 5.16 5.70
C VAL A 103 14.43 6.52 5.63
N ILE A 104 14.13 7.02 4.42
CA ILE A 104 13.42 8.29 4.22
C ILE A 104 12.03 8.28 4.89
N ALA A 105 11.26 7.20 4.72
CA ALA A 105 9.95 7.09 5.32
C ALA A 105 10.01 7.06 6.86
N ARG A 106 11.01 6.38 7.42
CA ARG A 106 11.25 6.31 8.86
C ARG A 106 11.65 7.68 9.43
N GLU A 107 12.53 8.42 8.75
CA GLU A 107 12.92 9.77 9.15
C GLU A 107 11.71 10.72 9.15
N ALA A 108 10.88 10.68 8.11
CA ALA A 108 9.66 11.46 8.02
C ALA A 108 8.68 11.13 9.16
N ARG A 109 8.48 9.83 9.44
CA ARG A 109 7.66 9.35 10.55
C ARG A 109 8.14 9.91 11.89
N ASP A 110 9.42 9.77 12.18
CA ASP A 110 9.97 10.17 13.47
C ASP A 110 9.96 11.70 13.65
N ALA A 111 10.20 12.45 12.58
CA ALA A 111 10.08 13.92 12.58
C ALA A 111 8.62 14.37 12.86
N SER A 112 7.64 13.81 12.16
CA SER A 112 6.22 14.11 12.40
C SER A 112 5.79 13.66 13.80
N TRP A 113 6.12 12.43 14.22
CA TRP A 113 5.73 11.92 15.53
C TRP A 113 6.27 12.76 16.69
N SER A 114 7.44 13.37 16.55
CA SER A 114 7.98 14.28 17.58
C SER A 114 7.08 15.49 17.85
N ARG A 115 6.27 15.90 16.85
CA ARG A 115 5.32 17.02 16.96
C ARG A 115 3.94 16.58 17.46
N HIS A 116 3.53 15.34 17.18
CA HIS A 116 2.14 14.86 17.33
C HIS A 116 1.97 13.76 18.40
N SER A 117 3.00 13.41 19.17
CA SER A 117 2.98 12.28 20.13
C SER A 117 1.97 12.43 21.28
N GLY A 118 1.43 13.64 21.50
CA GLY A 118 0.40 13.91 22.52
C GLY A 118 -1.05 13.79 22.00
N GLU A 119 -1.25 13.51 20.72
CA GLU A 119 -2.57 13.41 20.11
C GLU A 119 -3.21 12.04 20.33
N ASN A 120 -4.55 11.99 20.25
CA ASN A 120 -5.29 10.72 20.34
C ASN A 120 -5.25 9.97 18.98
N ARG A 121 -4.06 9.51 18.63
CA ARG A 121 -3.80 8.71 17.42
C ARG A 121 -2.69 7.68 17.69
N PRO A 122 -2.61 6.59 16.92
CA PRO A 122 -1.53 5.63 17.08
C PRO A 122 -0.17 6.25 16.69
N LYS A 123 0.92 5.71 17.27
CA LYS A 123 2.24 5.99 16.71
C LYS A 123 2.28 5.47 15.28
N PRO A 124 2.66 6.31 14.30
CA PRO A 124 2.67 5.89 12.90
C PRO A 124 3.72 4.81 12.61
N ILE A 125 3.49 4.06 11.54
CA ILE A 125 4.36 2.99 11.05
C ILE A 125 4.77 3.21 9.59
N VAL A 126 5.72 2.42 9.11
CA VAL A 126 6.21 2.42 7.71
C VAL A 126 5.87 1.08 7.07
N ALA A 127 5.35 1.10 5.84
CA ALA A 127 5.14 -0.08 5.03
C ALA A 127 6.07 -0.10 3.81
N ASP A 128 6.71 -1.22 3.56
CA ASP A 128 7.48 -1.40 2.32
C ASP A 128 6.54 -1.64 1.14
N SER A 129 6.54 -0.72 0.19
CA SER A 129 5.75 -0.83 -1.03
C SER A 129 6.37 -1.81 -2.02
N VAL A 130 5.63 -2.85 -2.38
CA VAL A 130 6.02 -3.89 -3.34
C VAL A 130 4.97 -3.94 -4.46
N GLY A 131 5.25 -3.24 -5.55
CA GLY A 131 4.43 -3.27 -6.77
C GLY A 131 4.67 -4.54 -7.59
N PRO A 132 3.71 -4.88 -8.50
CA PRO A 132 3.77 -6.09 -9.33
C PRO A 132 4.86 -6.03 -10.40
N TYR A 133 5.16 -7.17 -11.00
CA TYR A 133 6.01 -7.26 -12.19
C TYR A 133 5.50 -6.37 -13.32
N GLY A 134 4.17 -6.27 -13.48
CA GLY A 134 3.55 -5.38 -14.46
C GLY A 134 3.94 -3.90 -14.29
N ALA A 135 4.14 -3.43 -13.06
CA ALA A 135 4.62 -2.07 -12.79
C ALA A 135 6.09 -1.87 -13.22
N TYR A 136 6.95 -2.88 -13.01
CA TYR A 136 8.34 -2.86 -13.51
C TYR A 136 8.39 -2.75 -15.04
N LEU A 137 7.47 -3.38 -15.76
CA LEU A 137 7.39 -3.28 -17.23
C LEU A 137 7.06 -1.85 -17.72
N ALA A 138 6.51 -1.00 -16.87
CA ALA A 138 6.15 0.40 -17.15
C ALA A 138 5.28 0.59 -18.42
N ASN A 139 4.43 -0.38 -18.74
CA ASN A 139 3.56 -0.41 -19.93
C ASN A 139 2.06 -0.55 -19.60
N GLY A 140 1.67 -0.45 -18.32
CA GLY A 140 0.30 -0.58 -17.85
C GLY A 140 -0.13 -2.01 -17.53
N SER A 141 0.79 -2.97 -17.56
CA SER A 141 0.48 -4.38 -17.26
C SER A 141 0.03 -4.62 -15.81
N GLU A 142 0.28 -3.71 -14.89
CA GLU A 142 -0.27 -3.69 -13.53
C GLU A 142 -1.81 -3.53 -13.51
N TYR A 143 -2.39 -3.04 -14.60
CA TYR A 143 -3.84 -2.87 -14.78
C TYR A 143 -4.47 -3.89 -15.74
N THR A 144 -3.70 -4.86 -16.23
CA THR A 144 -4.19 -5.91 -17.12
C THR A 144 -3.77 -7.31 -16.68
N GLY A 145 -2.63 -7.44 -16.00
CA GLY A 145 -2.03 -8.73 -15.68
C GLY A 145 -1.48 -9.47 -16.91
N ASP A 146 -1.23 -8.73 -18.02
CA ASP A 146 -0.81 -9.32 -19.29
C ASP A 146 0.68 -9.66 -19.30
N TYR A 147 1.05 -10.67 -18.50
CA TYR A 147 2.36 -11.30 -18.46
C TYR A 147 2.24 -12.77 -18.03
N SER A 148 3.08 -13.63 -18.61
CA SER A 148 2.96 -15.08 -18.53
C SER A 148 3.93 -15.75 -17.55
N LEU A 149 4.62 -14.98 -16.69
CA LEU A 149 5.56 -15.55 -15.72
C LEU A 149 4.85 -16.54 -14.78
N THR A 150 5.53 -17.64 -14.52
CA THR A 150 5.11 -18.62 -13.53
C THR A 150 5.22 -18.03 -12.12
N ARG A 151 4.55 -18.64 -11.14
CA ARG A 151 4.66 -18.26 -9.73
C ARG A 151 6.11 -18.25 -9.23
N LYS A 152 6.92 -19.24 -9.69
CA LYS A 152 8.33 -19.30 -9.33
C LYS A 152 9.14 -18.14 -9.92
N GLU A 153 8.96 -17.84 -11.20
CA GLU A 153 9.66 -16.70 -11.85
C GLU A 153 9.28 -15.37 -11.21
N LEU A 154 8.03 -15.20 -10.81
CA LEU A 154 7.58 -14.03 -10.05
C LEU A 154 8.22 -13.98 -8.65
N ALA A 155 8.32 -15.11 -7.96
CA ALA A 155 9.03 -15.18 -6.67
C ALA A 155 10.51 -14.83 -6.82
N ASP A 156 11.19 -15.38 -7.82
CA ASP A 156 12.58 -15.06 -8.12
C ASP A 156 12.78 -13.56 -8.44
N PHE A 157 11.84 -12.93 -9.17
CA PHE A 157 11.85 -11.49 -9.45
C PHE A 157 11.72 -10.62 -8.18
N HIS A 158 10.86 -11.02 -7.25
CA HIS A 158 10.61 -10.23 -6.03
C HIS A 158 11.64 -10.47 -4.92
N ALA A 159 12.37 -11.60 -4.93
CA ALA A 159 13.16 -12.09 -3.81
C ALA A 159 14.22 -11.08 -3.34
N GLU A 160 15.04 -10.58 -4.25
CA GLU A 160 16.13 -9.68 -3.89
C GLU A 160 15.63 -8.33 -3.38
N ARG A 161 14.68 -7.72 -4.10
CA ARG A 161 14.06 -6.46 -3.66
C ARG A 161 13.47 -6.58 -2.26
N LEU A 162 12.74 -7.66 -2.00
CA LEU A 162 12.09 -7.88 -0.73
C LEU A 162 13.11 -8.09 0.40
N ALA A 163 14.20 -8.84 0.14
CA ALA A 163 15.28 -9.00 1.10
C ALA A 163 15.91 -7.66 1.49
N LEU A 164 16.22 -6.80 0.51
CA LEU A 164 16.80 -5.47 0.73
C LEU A 164 15.88 -4.54 1.55
N LEU A 165 14.59 -4.58 1.29
CA LEU A 165 13.60 -3.82 2.05
C LEU A 165 13.53 -4.30 3.50
N LEU A 166 13.45 -5.61 3.72
CA LEU A 166 13.33 -6.23 5.04
C LEU A 166 14.60 -6.07 5.90
N GLU A 167 15.78 -5.87 5.30
CA GLU A 167 17.02 -5.53 6.04
C GLU A 167 16.83 -4.25 6.88
N GLU A 168 16.04 -3.29 6.39
CA GLU A 168 15.73 -2.03 7.07
C GLU A 168 14.62 -2.15 8.13
N ARG A 169 14.05 -3.34 8.32
CA ARG A 169 13.06 -3.65 9.35
C ARG A 169 11.83 -2.72 9.34
N PRO A 170 11.07 -2.67 8.25
CA PRO A 170 9.78 -2.00 8.23
C PRO A 170 8.81 -2.67 9.19
N GLU A 171 7.77 -1.97 9.57
CA GLU A 171 6.74 -2.57 10.41
C GLU A 171 5.85 -3.54 9.64
N ILE A 172 5.67 -3.35 8.32
CA ILE A 172 4.81 -4.21 7.49
C ILE A 172 5.18 -4.08 6.00
N VAL A 173 4.84 -5.09 5.20
CA VAL A 173 5.01 -5.09 3.74
C VAL A 173 3.67 -4.84 3.04
N ALA A 174 3.64 -3.87 2.13
CA ALA A 174 2.52 -3.55 1.25
C ALA A 174 2.67 -4.26 -0.09
N ILE A 175 2.05 -5.42 -0.26
CA ILE A 175 1.97 -6.13 -1.55
C ILE A 175 0.77 -5.53 -2.28
N GLU A 176 1.00 -4.56 -3.18
CA GLU A 176 -0.05 -3.66 -3.64
C GLU A 176 -0.17 -3.54 -5.15
N THR A 177 -1.37 -3.17 -5.61
CA THR A 177 -1.73 -3.02 -7.04
C THR A 177 -1.53 -4.32 -7.81
N ILE A 178 -1.74 -5.44 -7.15
CA ILE A 178 -1.49 -6.76 -7.71
C ILE A 178 -2.65 -7.17 -8.64
N PRO A 179 -2.38 -7.42 -9.93
CA PRO A 179 -3.45 -7.81 -10.86
C PRO A 179 -3.78 -9.31 -10.85
N LEU A 180 -2.89 -10.16 -10.29
CA LEU A 180 -2.96 -11.61 -10.39
C LEU A 180 -2.76 -12.29 -9.03
N LEU A 181 -3.65 -13.21 -8.66
CA LEU A 181 -3.51 -14.00 -7.43
C LEU A 181 -2.18 -14.76 -7.38
N ARG A 182 -1.72 -15.32 -8.51
CA ARG A 182 -0.46 -16.07 -8.55
C ARG A 182 0.76 -15.21 -8.16
N GLU A 183 0.71 -13.90 -8.44
CA GLU A 183 1.79 -12.99 -8.05
C GLU A 183 1.74 -12.64 -6.57
N ALA A 184 0.56 -12.36 -6.01
CA ALA A 184 0.41 -12.23 -4.55
C ALA A 184 0.96 -13.46 -3.82
N GLN A 185 0.64 -14.66 -4.31
CA GLN A 185 1.16 -15.90 -3.75
C GLN A 185 2.68 -16.04 -3.91
N ALA A 186 3.25 -15.55 -5.02
CA ALA A 186 4.71 -15.59 -5.25
C ALA A 186 5.46 -14.71 -4.25
N VAL A 187 5.00 -13.49 -3.99
CA VAL A 187 5.60 -12.60 -2.97
C VAL A 187 5.48 -13.20 -1.58
N LEU A 188 4.34 -13.80 -1.25
CA LEU A 188 4.13 -14.49 0.03
C LEU A 188 5.01 -15.74 0.18
N ASP A 189 5.37 -16.43 -0.91
CA ASP A 189 6.31 -17.53 -0.85
C ASP A 189 7.71 -17.04 -0.46
N VAL A 190 8.14 -15.89 -0.96
CA VAL A 190 9.41 -15.26 -0.56
C VAL A 190 9.38 -14.83 0.91
N LEU A 191 8.27 -14.26 1.39
CA LEU A 191 8.15 -13.84 2.79
C LEU A 191 8.26 -14.99 3.82
N LYS A 192 8.06 -16.23 3.41
CA LYS A 192 8.22 -17.41 4.30
C LYS A 192 9.63 -17.53 4.89
N ASP A 193 10.63 -17.00 4.21
CA ASP A 193 12.02 -17.00 4.67
C ASP A 193 12.25 -15.97 5.81
N THR A 194 11.28 -15.06 6.04
CA THR A 194 11.28 -14.06 7.12
C THR A 194 9.95 -14.19 7.89
N PRO A 195 9.78 -15.21 8.73
CA PRO A 195 8.50 -15.56 9.34
C PRO A 195 7.94 -14.50 10.30
N GLU A 196 8.78 -13.58 10.80
CA GLU A 196 8.37 -12.45 11.61
C GLU A 196 7.78 -11.29 10.81
N ALA A 197 8.00 -11.24 9.48
CA ALA A 197 7.44 -10.20 8.63
C ALA A 197 5.94 -10.36 8.48
N SER A 198 5.21 -9.24 8.60
CA SER A 198 3.79 -9.15 8.30
C SER A 198 3.57 -8.40 6.98
N ALA A 199 2.49 -8.72 6.28
CA ALA A 199 2.13 -8.07 5.03
C ALA A 199 0.63 -7.84 4.91
N TRP A 200 0.23 -6.97 3.99
CA TRP A 200 -1.10 -7.03 3.39
C TRP A 200 -1.01 -7.30 1.89
N VAL A 201 -2.12 -7.76 1.32
CA VAL A 201 -2.28 -7.87 -0.14
C VAL A 201 -3.43 -6.96 -0.57
N ALA A 202 -3.18 -6.09 -1.55
CA ALA A 202 -4.18 -5.26 -2.19
C ALA A 202 -4.18 -5.50 -3.72
N PHE A 203 -5.34 -5.86 -4.25
CA PHE A 203 -5.52 -6.13 -5.68
C PHE A 203 -5.96 -4.89 -6.43
N SER A 204 -5.42 -4.66 -7.63
CA SER A 204 -6.03 -3.77 -8.64
C SER A 204 -7.19 -4.51 -9.32
N CYS A 205 -8.34 -3.82 -9.50
CA CYS A 205 -9.57 -4.46 -9.97
C CYS A 205 -10.16 -3.70 -11.16
N LYS A 206 -10.67 -4.45 -12.17
CA LYS A 206 -11.27 -3.90 -13.39
C LYS A 206 -12.78 -3.66 -13.29
N ASN A 207 -13.42 -4.30 -12.30
CA ASN A 207 -14.86 -4.19 -12.01
C ASN A 207 -15.14 -4.56 -10.53
N GLY A 208 -16.41 -4.65 -10.15
CA GLY A 208 -16.82 -4.94 -8.77
C GLY A 208 -16.63 -6.39 -8.29
N LYS A 209 -15.94 -7.27 -9.04
CA LYS A 209 -15.80 -8.71 -8.72
C LYS A 209 -14.45 -9.31 -9.06
N GLU A 210 -13.73 -8.73 -10.02
CA GLU A 210 -12.52 -9.32 -10.60
C GLU A 210 -11.33 -8.38 -10.48
N THR A 211 -10.15 -8.98 -10.23
CA THR A 211 -8.87 -8.29 -10.36
C THR A 211 -8.65 -7.83 -11.81
N CYS A 212 -7.68 -6.96 -12.04
CA CYS A 212 -7.34 -6.53 -13.40
C CYS A 212 -6.95 -7.71 -14.29
N GLY A 213 -6.29 -8.72 -13.77
CA GLY A 213 -5.91 -9.93 -14.49
C GLY A 213 -7.03 -10.99 -14.63
N GLY A 214 -8.22 -10.75 -14.05
CA GLY A 214 -9.40 -11.61 -14.23
C GLY A 214 -9.64 -12.63 -13.13
N ASP A 215 -8.85 -12.65 -12.07
CA ASP A 215 -9.11 -13.52 -10.92
C ASP A 215 -10.34 -13.01 -10.14
N SER A 216 -11.17 -13.94 -9.64
CA SER A 216 -12.23 -13.59 -8.69
C SER A 216 -11.65 -13.06 -7.40
N VAL A 217 -12.04 -11.86 -6.97
CA VAL A 217 -11.60 -11.24 -5.71
C VAL A 217 -12.01 -12.09 -4.50
N TYR A 218 -13.20 -12.69 -4.54
CA TYR A 218 -13.67 -13.63 -3.51
C TYR A 218 -12.75 -14.85 -3.40
N GLU A 219 -12.46 -15.54 -4.51
CA GLU A 219 -11.60 -16.73 -4.50
C GLU A 219 -10.15 -16.36 -4.14
N ALA A 220 -9.68 -15.18 -4.55
CA ALA A 220 -8.36 -14.69 -4.18
C ALA A 220 -8.26 -14.45 -2.67
N ALA A 221 -9.22 -13.75 -2.08
CA ALA A 221 -9.27 -13.53 -0.63
C ALA A 221 -9.33 -14.85 0.15
N LYS A 222 -10.17 -15.80 -0.30
CA LYS A 222 -10.30 -17.13 0.30
C LYS A 222 -9.01 -17.95 0.22
N ALA A 223 -8.30 -17.89 -0.90
CA ALA A 223 -7.03 -18.60 -1.08
C ALA A 223 -5.91 -18.06 -0.17
N LEU A 224 -6.00 -16.80 0.23
CA LEU A 224 -5.00 -16.12 1.05
C LEU A 224 -5.35 -16.08 2.55
N ASP A 225 -6.61 -16.34 2.94
CA ASP A 225 -7.10 -16.14 4.31
C ASP A 225 -6.28 -16.88 5.37
N SER A 226 -5.86 -18.12 5.07
CA SER A 226 -5.10 -18.96 6.00
C SER A 226 -3.62 -18.59 6.15
N ASN A 227 -3.10 -17.60 5.37
CA ASN A 227 -1.70 -17.23 5.47
C ASN A 227 -1.47 -16.43 6.79
N PRO A 228 -0.59 -16.93 7.69
CA PRO A 228 -0.39 -16.31 9.00
C PRO A 228 0.35 -14.96 8.94
N GLN A 229 1.11 -14.69 7.89
CA GLN A 229 1.85 -13.43 7.71
C GLN A 229 0.96 -12.31 7.15
N LEU A 230 -0.26 -12.62 6.66
CA LEU A 230 -1.18 -11.61 6.18
C LEU A 230 -1.97 -10.96 7.31
N ALA A 231 -1.76 -9.66 7.48
CA ALA A 231 -2.46 -8.79 8.42
C ALA A 231 -3.79 -8.24 7.86
N ALA A 232 -3.88 -8.06 6.54
CA ALA A 232 -5.08 -7.56 5.86
C ALA A 232 -5.12 -8.03 4.40
N ILE A 233 -6.30 -8.04 3.81
CA ILE A 233 -6.54 -8.29 2.39
C ILE A 233 -7.50 -7.23 1.86
N GLY A 234 -7.30 -6.75 0.63
CA GLY A 234 -8.23 -5.80 0.04
C GLY A 234 -7.88 -5.36 -1.36
N ILE A 235 -8.15 -4.10 -1.65
CA ILE A 235 -8.06 -3.55 -3.00
C ILE A 235 -7.46 -2.15 -3.01
N ASN A 236 -6.74 -1.81 -4.07
CA ASN A 236 -6.24 -0.45 -4.28
C ASN A 236 -6.21 -0.09 -5.78
N CYS A 237 -5.82 1.14 -6.09
CA CYS A 237 -5.68 1.61 -7.47
C CYS A 237 -6.87 1.23 -8.38
N THR A 238 -8.06 1.29 -7.83
CA THR A 238 -9.33 0.84 -8.44
C THR A 238 -10.30 2.01 -8.48
N ALA A 239 -11.19 2.04 -9.45
CA ALA A 239 -12.20 3.07 -9.56
C ALA A 239 -13.18 3.02 -8.38
N PRO A 240 -13.48 4.16 -7.73
CA PRO A 240 -14.19 4.22 -6.45
C PRO A 240 -15.62 3.65 -6.48
N GLN A 241 -16.30 3.65 -7.62
CA GLN A 241 -17.63 3.06 -7.78
C GLN A 241 -17.68 1.54 -7.56
N TYR A 242 -16.55 0.84 -7.68
CA TYR A 242 -16.46 -0.62 -7.48
C TYR A 242 -16.11 -1.01 -6.05
N VAL A 243 -15.57 -0.08 -5.25
CA VAL A 243 -14.93 -0.37 -3.97
C VAL A 243 -15.87 -1.03 -2.98
N ALA A 244 -17.10 -0.51 -2.80
CA ALA A 244 -18.04 -1.08 -1.84
C ALA A 244 -18.41 -2.53 -2.18
N SER A 245 -18.65 -2.86 -3.46
CA SER A 245 -18.91 -4.24 -3.89
C SER A 245 -17.69 -5.14 -3.74
N LEU A 246 -16.50 -4.63 -4.03
CA LEU A 246 -15.24 -5.37 -3.85
C LEU A 246 -14.95 -5.68 -2.37
N ILE A 247 -15.22 -4.74 -1.45
CA ILE A 247 -15.11 -4.98 -0.01
C ILE A 247 -16.02 -6.14 0.41
N GLN A 248 -17.24 -6.20 -0.12
CA GLN A 248 -18.16 -7.32 0.15
C GLN A 248 -17.63 -8.66 -0.39
N GLU A 249 -17.06 -8.67 -1.60
CA GLU A 249 -16.43 -9.89 -2.16
C GLU A 249 -15.23 -10.34 -1.33
N VAL A 250 -14.36 -9.41 -0.89
CA VAL A 250 -13.24 -9.72 0.02
C VAL A 250 -13.77 -10.29 1.34
N ARG A 251 -14.78 -9.66 1.95
CA ARG A 251 -15.37 -10.09 3.23
C ARG A 251 -15.91 -11.50 3.19
N ARG A 252 -16.47 -11.94 2.08
CA ARG A 252 -16.96 -13.32 1.90
C ARG A 252 -15.81 -14.33 1.90
N GLY A 253 -14.61 -13.93 1.50
CA GLY A 253 -13.44 -14.81 1.35
C GLY A 253 -12.50 -14.82 2.57
N THR A 254 -12.59 -13.82 3.47
CA THR A 254 -11.64 -13.71 4.59
C THR A 254 -12.29 -13.15 5.87
N SER A 255 -11.75 -13.56 7.00
CA SER A 255 -12.03 -12.98 8.31
C SER A 255 -11.06 -11.84 8.68
N LYS A 256 -9.97 -11.66 7.94
CA LYS A 256 -8.96 -10.64 8.20
C LYS A 256 -9.50 -9.21 8.02
N PRO A 257 -8.86 -8.18 8.63
CA PRO A 257 -9.13 -6.78 8.33
C PRO A 257 -9.14 -6.50 6.82
N ILE A 258 -10.09 -5.67 6.38
CA ILE A 258 -10.17 -5.27 4.96
C ILE A 258 -9.54 -3.90 4.78
N ILE A 259 -8.63 -3.82 3.79
CA ILE A 259 -7.93 -2.62 3.38
C ILE A 259 -8.46 -2.11 2.04
N CYS A 260 -8.67 -0.80 1.90
CA CYS A 260 -8.98 -0.18 0.62
C CYS A 260 -8.35 1.21 0.48
N TYR A 261 -7.73 1.47 -0.67
CA TYR A 261 -7.16 2.77 -1.04
C TYR A 261 -7.28 2.98 -2.57
N PRO A 262 -8.48 3.41 -3.00
CA PRO A 262 -8.81 3.57 -4.42
C PRO A 262 -8.30 4.88 -5.00
N ASN A 263 -8.48 5.04 -6.33
CA ASN A 263 -8.31 6.29 -7.04
C ASN A 263 -9.45 7.26 -6.73
N THR A 264 -9.26 8.54 -7.07
CA THR A 264 -10.30 9.58 -6.87
C THR A 264 -11.41 9.57 -7.92
N GLY A 265 -11.31 8.74 -8.96
CA GLY A 265 -12.37 8.54 -9.95
C GLY A 265 -12.14 9.23 -11.30
N GLU A 266 -11.08 10.01 -11.44
CA GLU A 266 -10.65 10.50 -12.75
C GLU A 266 -10.14 9.33 -13.60
N SER A 267 -10.28 9.47 -14.91
CA SER A 267 -9.81 8.49 -15.87
C SER A 267 -8.39 8.82 -16.34
N TYR A 268 -7.55 7.81 -16.49
CA TYR A 268 -6.19 7.95 -17.02
C TYR A 268 -6.15 7.61 -18.52
N ASN A 269 -5.55 8.49 -19.32
CA ASN A 269 -5.25 8.22 -20.72
C ASN A 269 -3.79 7.77 -20.86
N PRO A 270 -3.51 6.48 -21.11
CA PRO A 270 -2.13 5.98 -21.17
C PRO A 270 -1.35 6.48 -22.40
N ALA A 271 -2.03 6.85 -23.48
CA ALA A 271 -1.38 7.36 -24.69
C ALA A 271 -0.81 8.77 -24.49
N THR A 272 -1.53 9.63 -23.77
CA THR A 272 -1.11 11.01 -23.48
C THR A 272 -0.51 11.15 -22.08
N LYS A 273 -0.58 10.10 -21.25
CA LYS A 273 -0.18 10.10 -19.84
C LYS A 273 -0.84 11.21 -19.02
N THR A 274 -2.11 11.49 -19.32
CA THR A 274 -2.89 12.55 -18.66
C THR A 274 -4.14 11.99 -17.99
N TRP A 275 -4.56 12.67 -16.92
CA TRP A 275 -5.81 12.41 -16.24
C TRP A 275 -6.91 13.35 -16.75
N PHE A 276 -8.16 12.86 -16.86
CA PHE A 276 -9.31 13.64 -17.27
C PHE A 276 -10.56 13.26 -16.48
N GLY A 277 -11.54 14.17 -16.43
CA GLY A 277 -12.71 14.05 -15.58
C GLY A 277 -12.57 14.86 -14.29
N SER A 278 -13.48 14.65 -13.36
CA SER A 278 -13.47 15.32 -12.06
C SER A 278 -13.30 14.31 -10.94
N PRO A 279 -12.56 14.63 -9.88
CA PRO A 279 -12.47 13.78 -8.71
C PRO A 279 -13.86 13.66 -8.06
N LEU A 280 -14.14 12.47 -7.53
CA LEU A 280 -15.31 12.25 -6.69
C LEU A 280 -15.06 12.83 -5.29
N PRO A 281 -16.11 13.21 -4.54
CA PRO A 281 -15.96 13.71 -3.18
C PRO A 281 -15.50 12.57 -2.26
N PHE A 282 -14.20 12.45 -2.09
CA PHE A 282 -13.54 11.34 -1.40
C PHE A 282 -14.12 11.11 -0.01
N ARG A 283 -14.30 12.17 0.78
CA ARG A 283 -14.90 12.11 2.12
C ARG A 283 -16.28 11.42 2.15
N ALA A 284 -17.12 11.64 1.14
CA ALA A 284 -18.45 10.99 1.08
C ALA A 284 -18.35 9.48 0.90
N TYR A 285 -17.30 9.00 0.22
CA TYR A 285 -17.07 7.57 -0.01
C TYR A 285 -16.43 6.86 1.19
N VAL A 286 -15.62 7.53 2.00
CA VAL A 286 -14.93 6.95 3.17
C VAL A 286 -15.95 6.26 4.10
N ARG A 287 -17.06 6.93 4.42
CA ARG A 287 -18.15 6.35 5.24
C ARG A 287 -18.75 5.11 4.56
N THR A 288 -19.03 5.18 3.27
CA THR A 288 -19.57 4.04 2.51
C THR A 288 -18.63 2.82 2.54
N TRP A 289 -17.32 3.04 2.40
CA TRP A 289 -16.33 1.94 2.46
C TRP A 289 -16.22 1.37 3.87
N TYR A 290 -16.23 2.23 4.89
CA TYR A 290 -16.24 1.81 6.29
C TYR A 290 -17.47 0.96 6.61
N GLU A 291 -18.67 1.42 6.21
CA GLU A 291 -19.93 0.70 6.39
C GLU A 291 -19.97 -0.62 5.60
N ALA A 292 -19.35 -0.68 4.43
CA ALA A 292 -19.17 -1.92 3.66
C ALA A 292 -18.23 -2.92 4.36
N GLY A 293 -17.40 -2.49 5.31
CA GLY A 293 -16.56 -3.36 6.14
C GLY A 293 -15.06 -3.07 6.10
N ALA A 294 -14.58 -2.06 5.37
CA ALA A 294 -13.18 -1.65 5.43
C ALA A 294 -12.81 -1.12 6.82
N ARG A 295 -11.60 -1.45 7.28
CA ARG A 295 -11.05 -0.98 8.56
C ARG A 295 -9.69 -0.31 8.41
N VAL A 296 -9.09 -0.40 7.23
CA VAL A 296 -7.87 0.29 6.85
C VAL A 296 -8.18 1.04 5.55
N ILE A 297 -8.17 2.37 5.58
CA ILE A 297 -8.60 3.21 4.45
C ILE A 297 -7.52 4.25 4.13
N GLY A 298 -7.25 4.43 2.84
CA GLY A 298 -6.39 5.44 2.27
C GLY A 298 -6.80 5.81 0.86
N GLY A 299 -5.89 6.43 0.11
CA GLY A 299 -6.11 6.77 -1.28
C GLY A 299 -4.96 6.32 -2.18
N CYS A 300 -5.24 6.12 -3.46
CA CYS A 300 -4.26 5.86 -4.51
C CYS A 300 -4.25 7.02 -5.51
N CYS A 301 -4.06 6.76 -6.79
CA CYS A 301 -3.85 7.79 -7.80
C CYS A 301 -4.81 8.98 -7.66
N ARG A 302 -4.24 10.18 -7.68
CA ARG A 302 -4.89 11.50 -7.58
C ARG A 302 -5.35 11.90 -6.16
N ALA A 303 -5.45 10.96 -5.20
CA ALA A 303 -5.72 11.29 -3.81
C ALA A 303 -4.54 12.06 -3.17
N THR A 304 -4.82 12.94 -2.22
CA THR A 304 -3.94 13.99 -1.73
C THR A 304 -3.83 13.98 -0.20
N PRO A 305 -2.92 14.76 0.40
CA PRO A 305 -2.89 14.94 1.85
C PRO A 305 -4.21 15.44 2.45
N ALA A 306 -4.99 16.24 1.71
CA ALA A 306 -6.32 16.66 2.15
C ALA A 306 -7.30 15.47 2.27
N ASP A 307 -7.21 14.49 1.38
CA ASP A 307 -8.04 13.27 1.47
C ASP A 307 -7.62 12.41 2.66
N THR A 308 -6.31 12.35 2.98
CA THR A 308 -5.81 11.70 4.21
C THR A 308 -6.38 12.39 5.45
N HIS A 309 -6.39 13.73 5.49
CA HIS A 309 -7.00 14.51 6.55
C HIS A 309 -8.50 14.18 6.72
N ASP A 310 -9.23 14.10 5.63
CA ASP A 310 -10.66 13.74 5.64
C ASP A 310 -10.91 12.35 6.23
N ILE A 311 -10.05 11.37 5.96
CA ILE A 311 -10.12 10.03 6.57
C ILE A 311 -9.82 10.09 8.08
N ALA A 312 -8.81 10.87 8.48
CA ALA A 312 -8.42 11.04 9.88
C ALA A 312 -9.55 11.75 10.67
N GLU A 313 -10.19 12.77 10.10
CA GLU A 313 -11.36 13.43 10.68
C GLU A 313 -12.55 12.48 10.80
N PHE A 314 -12.78 11.62 9.81
CA PHE A 314 -13.83 10.60 9.91
C PHE A 314 -13.55 9.61 11.05
N ARG A 315 -12.30 9.17 11.26
CA ARG A 315 -11.93 8.38 12.44
C ARG A 315 -12.22 9.12 13.74
N ALA A 316 -11.89 10.42 13.81
CA ALA A 316 -12.16 11.24 14.99
C ALA A 316 -13.66 11.38 15.25
N GLU A 317 -14.49 11.46 14.20
CA GLU A 317 -15.96 11.42 14.30
C GLU A 317 -16.44 10.11 14.94
N LEU A 318 -15.96 8.96 14.42
CA LEU A 318 -16.31 7.63 14.97
C LEU A 318 -15.96 7.51 16.45
N ILE A 319 -14.79 8.01 16.87
CA ILE A 319 -14.38 8.01 18.28
C ILE A 319 -15.32 8.90 19.13
N ARG A 320 -15.66 10.10 18.65
CA ARG A 320 -16.61 11.00 19.36
C ARG A 320 -18.01 10.40 19.47
N GLU A 321 -18.45 9.62 18.49
CA GLU A 321 -19.72 8.89 18.48
C GLU A 321 -19.69 7.64 19.38
N GLY A 322 -18.54 7.31 19.98
CA GLY A 322 -18.39 6.15 20.86
C GLY A 322 -18.30 4.81 20.12
N VAL A 323 -17.93 4.83 18.84
CA VAL A 323 -17.71 3.59 18.08
C VAL A 323 -16.51 2.85 18.68
N PRO A 324 -16.65 1.56 19.05
CA PRO A 324 -15.58 0.79 19.66
C PRO A 324 -14.42 0.54 18.66
N PRO A 325 -13.25 0.11 19.17
CA PRO A 325 -12.18 -0.43 18.33
C PRO A 325 -12.71 -1.50 17.35
N ALA A 326 -12.02 -1.67 16.23
CA ALA A 326 -12.48 -2.55 15.16
C ALA A 326 -12.25 -4.04 15.42
N LEU A 327 -11.34 -4.38 16.36
CA LEU A 327 -10.98 -5.73 16.80
C LEU A 327 -11.06 -5.89 18.31
#